data_be386a60086f624d79214c7fe41ff5ef
#
_entry.id   be386a60086f624d79214c7fe41ff5ef
#
_cell.length_a   1.000
_cell.length_b   1.000
_cell.length_c   1.000
_cell.angle_alpha   90.00
_cell.angle_beta   90.00
_cell.angle_gamma   90.00
#
_symmetry.space_group_name_H-M   'P 1'
#
loop_
_entity.id
_entity.type
_entity.pdbx_description
1 polymer ?
#
loop_
_entity_poly.entity_id
_entity_poly.type
_entity_poly.pdbx_seq_one_letter_code
_entity_poly.pdbx_strand_id
1 'polypeptide(L)'
;INVSFVRDVTLSSSAFGAEYDNPLSGVLAFEQREGNPNEFGGNFRFGASEAGLTLEGPLFRKDKNRPANTTFLFSVRRSYLQFLFELIGLPIRPDYWDYQWKIKHEIDAYNSLTFLGIGAIDDFSVKAPDEFDAEQQATLDQVPIIDQRSTTVGLSWKRNYKNGKGFMTTALSTNRLENVFSRYEDNTTRSGTIFQNDSYEWETKLRFLTTHYSDQWKWSSGFNIQQSSYKNNTIFSYYDIAYNTTLNFAKYGFFVKGSRKFMDDRLDLTLGLRTDGDSFSTGSNLIDNLSPRIAFSYALTENQKWKLNATAGRYFKIPTYTMLGFQNERSLFVNKDASYVRSDHLVAGLEYNLSPSSRFTLEGFVKNYSNYPVSVIDGVSLANKGGGFEVLGNEAIISDGKGQSSGIEFLFQQKLSNNFYGVFAYTYFFSEFTGLDQISRPSVWDSRNLISFTGGYKLKRNWEVSARWRFAGKNPYVPTDIEASLDAYPEIILDYDRLGEVKLDAFNLADIRIDKKWNFENLSFNFFFEIQNFLGQPNPSPEEYGLNRDMNGEIILPRSLVPVSTNEGNSSPLPSFGFVLYF
;
A
#
# COMPACT_ATOMS: atom_id res chain seq x y z
N ILE A 1 7.75 -4.28 5.25
CA ILE A 1 9.03 -3.55 5.51
C ILE A 1 9.32 -3.55 7.00
N ASN A 2 10.53 -4.00 7.41
CA ASN A 2 10.95 -3.96 8.80
C ASN A 2 11.22 -2.51 9.25
N VAL A 3 10.58 -2.09 10.33
CA VAL A 3 10.74 -0.75 10.93
C VAL A 3 12.20 -0.45 11.30
N SER A 4 12.99 -1.47 11.66
CA SER A 4 14.42 -1.32 11.97
C SER A 4 15.27 -0.81 10.80
N PHE A 5 14.75 -0.88 9.55
CA PHE A 5 15.39 -0.37 8.34
C PHE A 5 15.02 1.06 8.01
N VAL A 6 13.93 1.56 8.59
CA VAL A 6 13.35 2.84 8.19
C VAL A 6 14.00 3.98 8.96
N ARG A 7 14.46 4.99 8.23
CA ARG A 7 14.92 6.26 8.77
C ARG A 7 13.81 7.30 8.79
N ASP A 8 13.07 7.40 7.67
CA ASP A 8 12.00 8.36 7.50
C ASP A 8 10.91 7.80 6.58
N VAL A 9 9.68 8.23 6.80
CA VAL A 9 8.53 7.88 5.98
C VAL A 9 7.81 9.16 5.59
N THR A 10 7.68 9.38 4.30
CA THR A 10 6.94 10.51 3.75
C THR A 10 5.72 10.00 3.01
N LEU A 11 4.54 10.42 3.43
CA LEU A 11 3.28 10.23 2.71
C LEU A 11 2.90 11.54 2.01
N SER A 12 2.73 11.48 0.71
CA SER A 12 2.14 12.54 -0.10
C SER A 12 0.82 12.05 -0.65
N SER A 13 -0.29 12.47 -0.06
CA SER A 13 -1.65 12.12 -0.51
C SER A 13 -2.06 12.87 -1.78
N SER A 14 -1.34 13.94 -2.11
CA SER A 14 -1.50 14.79 -3.29
C SER A 14 -0.19 15.54 -3.56
N ALA A 15 -0.10 16.30 -4.65
CA ALA A 15 0.99 17.24 -4.91
C ALA A 15 2.40 16.63 -5.01
N PHE A 16 2.50 15.35 -5.31
CA PHE A 16 3.81 14.72 -5.45
C PHE A 16 4.57 15.19 -6.68
N GLY A 17 5.89 15.28 -6.56
CA GLY A 17 6.78 15.84 -7.55
C GLY A 17 6.79 15.10 -8.89
N ALA A 18 7.27 15.76 -9.96
CA ALA A 18 7.33 15.21 -11.31
C ALA A 18 8.29 14.00 -11.45
N GLU A 19 9.16 13.77 -10.48
CA GLU A 19 10.06 12.62 -10.41
C GLU A 19 9.34 11.27 -10.17
N TYR A 20 8.09 11.29 -9.70
CA TYR A 20 7.31 10.08 -9.47
C TYR A 20 6.46 9.74 -10.69
N ASP A 21 6.67 8.51 -11.20
CA ASP A 21 5.91 7.92 -12.30
C ASP A 21 4.74 7.07 -11.79
N ASN A 22 3.67 7.02 -12.58
CA ASN A 22 2.55 6.11 -12.38
C ASN A 22 1.72 6.24 -11.07
N PRO A 23 1.86 7.24 -10.18
CA PRO A 23 0.97 7.40 -9.04
C PRO A 23 -0.33 8.05 -9.46
N LEU A 24 -1.45 7.59 -8.88
CA LEU A 24 -2.77 8.16 -9.14
C LEU A 24 -3.31 8.95 -7.94
N SER A 25 -3.15 8.41 -6.74
CA SER A 25 -3.76 8.95 -5.50
C SER A 25 -2.76 9.47 -4.48
N GLY A 26 -1.56 8.90 -4.43
CA GLY A 26 -0.53 9.27 -3.47
C GLY A 26 0.78 8.52 -3.67
N VAL A 27 1.80 8.98 -2.95
CA VAL A 27 3.13 8.38 -2.90
C VAL A 27 3.52 8.16 -1.44
N LEU A 28 3.89 6.94 -1.10
CA LEU A 28 4.48 6.59 0.18
C LEU A 28 5.97 6.29 -0.05
N ALA A 29 6.84 7.16 0.43
CA ALA A 29 8.28 7.05 0.28
C ALA A 29 8.95 6.63 1.60
N PHE A 30 9.75 5.56 1.56
CA PHE A 30 10.54 5.09 2.68
C PHE A 30 12.01 5.42 2.46
N GLU A 31 12.58 6.18 3.36
CA GLU A 31 14.02 6.39 3.41
C GLU A 31 14.64 5.34 4.35
N GLN A 32 15.48 4.47 3.79
CA GLN A 32 16.18 3.46 4.59
C GLN A 32 17.39 4.08 5.27
N ARG A 33 17.61 3.75 6.55
CA ARG A 33 18.83 4.10 7.26
C ARG A 33 20.06 3.39 6.67
N GLU A 34 21.22 3.81 7.08
CA GLU A 34 22.50 3.20 6.72
C GLU A 34 23.00 2.32 7.87
N GLY A 35 23.81 1.32 7.57
CA GLY A 35 24.48 0.51 8.58
C GLY A 35 25.51 1.34 9.36
N ASN A 36 25.79 0.96 10.60
CA ASN A 36 26.79 1.62 11.44
C ASN A 36 28.20 1.49 10.83
N PRO A 37 28.91 2.59 10.52
CA PRO A 37 30.25 2.52 9.94
C PRO A 37 31.36 2.20 10.95
N ASN A 38 31.06 2.25 12.25
CA ASN A 38 32.04 2.13 13.32
C ASN A 38 32.02 0.78 14.03
N GLU A 39 30.84 0.20 14.24
CA GLU A 39 30.65 -0.96 15.08
C GLU A 39 29.64 -1.93 14.47
N PHE A 40 29.87 -3.21 14.74
CA PHE A 40 28.86 -4.24 14.47
C PHE A 40 27.80 -4.20 15.58
N GLY A 41 26.55 -4.34 15.19
CA GLY A 41 25.43 -4.36 16.11
C GLY A 41 24.19 -4.93 15.46
N GLY A 42 23.11 -4.95 16.20
CA GLY A 42 21.85 -5.44 15.67
C GLY A 42 20.74 -5.44 16.70
N ASN A 43 19.63 -6.01 16.31
CA ASN A 43 18.54 -6.31 17.23
C ASN A 43 17.88 -7.64 16.87
N PHE A 44 17.42 -8.32 17.89
CA PHE A 44 16.55 -9.48 17.80
C PHE A 44 15.20 -9.11 18.41
N ARG A 45 14.13 -9.24 17.63
CA ARG A 45 12.75 -9.01 18.05
C ARG A 45 12.00 -10.32 18.11
N PHE A 46 11.23 -10.50 19.16
CA PHE A 46 10.30 -11.61 19.32
C PHE A 46 8.97 -11.07 19.85
N GLY A 47 7.87 -11.45 19.24
CA GLY A 47 6.51 -11.05 19.62
C GLY A 47 5.53 -12.19 19.48
N ALA A 48 4.25 -11.93 19.73
CA ALA A 48 3.20 -12.95 19.67
C ALA A 48 2.96 -13.51 18.25
N SER A 49 3.27 -12.72 17.20
CA SER A 49 2.99 -13.07 15.82
C SER A 49 4.22 -13.12 14.91
N GLU A 50 5.38 -12.66 15.39
CA GLU A 50 6.57 -12.55 14.54
C GLU A 50 7.87 -12.66 15.32
N ALA A 51 8.93 -13.18 14.65
CA ALA A 51 10.31 -13.08 15.08
C ALA A 51 11.14 -12.42 13.98
N GLY A 52 12.10 -11.56 14.36
CA GLY A 52 12.95 -10.86 13.41
C GLY A 52 14.36 -10.61 13.92
N LEU A 53 15.33 -10.68 13.03
CA LEU A 53 16.73 -10.38 13.27
C LEU A 53 17.17 -9.25 12.34
N THR A 54 17.79 -8.22 12.90
CA THR A 54 18.43 -7.15 12.13
C THR A 54 19.88 -7.04 12.53
N LEU A 55 20.79 -7.04 11.56
CA LEU A 55 22.24 -6.92 11.76
C LEU A 55 22.76 -5.75 10.94
N GLU A 56 23.74 -5.05 11.47
CA GLU A 56 24.40 -3.95 10.79
C GLU A 56 25.86 -3.81 11.20
N GLY A 57 26.63 -3.14 10.36
CA GLY A 57 28.00 -2.87 10.72
C GLY A 57 28.90 -2.51 9.53
N PRO A 58 30.19 -2.32 9.81
CA PRO A 58 31.21 -2.08 8.81
C PRO A 58 31.57 -3.36 8.05
N LEU A 59 31.76 -3.26 6.73
CA LEU A 59 32.42 -4.27 5.92
C LEU A 59 33.82 -3.79 5.53
N PHE A 60 34.80 -4.72 5.54
CA PHE A 60 36.19 -4.47 5.09
C PHE A 60 36.88 -3.27 5.77
N ARG A 61 36.65 -3.10 7.08
CA ARG A 61 37.27 -2.03 7.87
C ARG A 61 38.78 -2.28 8.02
N LYS A 62 39.61 -1.42 7.37
CA LYS A 62 41.06 -1.53 7.38
C LYS A 62 41.70 -0.88 8.63
N ASP A 63 41.09 0.17 9.14
CA ASP A 63 41.57 0.95 10.27
C ASP A 63 40.44 1.09 11.32
N LYS A 64 40.65 0.59 12.52
CA LYS A 64 39.67 0.67 13.61
C LYS A 64 39.41 2.09 14.10
N ASN A 65 40.31 3.03 13.82
CA ASN A 65 40.18 4.42 14.21
C ASN A 65 39.44 5.28 13.19
N ARG A 66 39.04 4.73 12.05
CA ARG A 66 38.29 5.44 10.99
C ARG A 66 36.98 4.73 10.69
N PRO A 67 35.90 5.48 10.36
CA PRO A 67 34.68 4.89 9.85
C PRO A 67 34.96 4.05 8.61
N ALA A 68 34.25 2.94 8.47
CA ALA A 68 34.35 2.10 7.26
C ALA A 68 33.70 2.81 6.06
N ASN A 69 34.33 2.71 4.90
CA ASN A 69 33.74 3.19 3.64
C ASN A 69 32.60 2.30 3.15
N THR A 70 32.50 1.07 3.67
CA THR A 70 31.46 0.13 3.29
C THR A 70 30.70 -0.30 4.53
N THR A 71 29.38 -0.15 4.48
CA THR A 71 28.49 -0.58 5.56
C THR A 71 27.43 -1.54 5.01
N PHE A 72 26.95 -2.42 5.89
CA PHE A 72 25.80 -3.26 5.57
C PHE A 72 24.71 -3.09 6.62
N LEU A 73 23.49 -3.38 6.18
CA LEU A 73 22.29 -3.52 6.98
C LEU A 73 21.52 -4.71 6.43
N PHE A 74 21.19 -5.68 7.26
CA PHE A 74 20.48 -6.89 6.89
C PHE A 74 19.34 -7.15 7.86
N SER A 75 18.20 -7.62 7.37
CA SER A 75 17.09 -8.08 8.20
C SER A 75 16.40 -9.27 7.58
N VAL A 76 16.00 -10.20 8.43
CA VAL A 76 15.07 -11.27 8.11
C VAL A 76 14.00 -11.33 9.19
N ARG A 77 12.76 -11.57 8.78
CA ARG A 77 11.62 -11.70 9.68
C ARG A 77 10.74 -12.85 9.22
N ARG A 78 10.22 -13.60 10.17
CA ARG A 78 9.19 -14.60 9.96
C ARG A 78 7.97 -14.26 10.79
N SER A 79 6.80 -14.30 10.17
CA SER A 79 5.51 -14.31 10.86
C SER A 79 5.08 -15.75 11.12
N TYR A 80 4.43 -15.97 12.25
CA TYR A 80 3.77 -17.22 12.61
C TYR A 80 2.33 -16.97 13.07
N LEU A 81 1.62 -16.12 12.31
CA LEU A 81 0.22 -15.78 12.54
C LEU A 81 -0.69 -17.02 12.56
N GLN A 82 -0.29 -18.11 11.90
CA GLN A 82 -1.03 -19.38 11.89
C GLN A 82 -1.37 -19.88 13.30
N PHE A 83 -0.46 -19.72 14.28
CA PHE A 83 -0.72 -20.12 15.68
C PHE A 83 -1.76 -19.23 16.35
N LEU A 84 -1.71 -17.93 16.06
CA LEU A 84 -2.68 -16.99 16.59
C LEU A 84 -4.07 -17.23 15.99
N PHE A 85 -4.15 -17.49 14.69
CA PHE A 85 -5.41 -17.76 13.98
C PHE A 85 -6.04 -19.09 14.45
N GLU A 86 -5.22 -20.09 14.74
CA GLU A 86 -5.69 -21.34 15.36
C GLU A 86 -6.30 -21.10 16.75
N LEU A 87 -5.67 -20.24 17.58
CA LEU A 87 -6.18 -19.90 18.91
C LEU A 87 -7.53 -19.16 18.90
N ILE A 88 -7.80 -18.37 17.86
CA ILE A 88 -9.06 -17.64 17.70
C ILE A 88 -10.06 -18.35 16.79
N GLY A 89 -9.80 -19.62 16.43
CA GLY A 89 -10.74 -20.46 15.68
C GLY A 89 -10.85 -20.13 14.20
N LEU A 90 -9.90 -19.44 13.58
CA LEU A 90 -9.92 -19.19 12.13
C LEU A 90 -9.36 -20.39 11.36
N PRO A 91 -9.97 -20.81 10.23
CA PRO A 91 -9.49 -21.95 9.43
C PRO A 91 -8.29 -21.61 8.54
N ILE A 92 -7.88 -20.35 8.47
CA ILE A 92 -6.77 -19.88 7.63
C ILE A 92 -5.43 -19.91 8.37
N ARG A 93 -4.35 -20.19 7.65
CA ARG A 93 -3.00 -20.43 8.18
C ARG A 93 -1.95 -19.65 7.37
N PRO A 94 -1.85 -18.32 7.54
CA PRO A 94 -0.83 -17.51 6.86
C PRO A 94 0.55 -17.73 7.48
N ASP A 95 1.57 -17.95 6.64
CA ASP A 95 2.98 -18.02 7.02
C ASP A 95 3.79 -17.16 6.05
N TYR A 96 4.42 -16.11 6.53
CA TYR A 96 5.22 -15.30 5.65
C TYR A 96 6.62 -15.03 6.18
N TRP A 97 7.56 -14.92 5.24
CA TRP A 97 8.91 -14.46 5.46
C TRP A 97 9.13 -13.15 4.73
N ASP A 98 9.87 -12.22 5.33
CA ASP A 98 10.43 -11.09 4.59
C ASP A 98 11.90 -10.91 4.92
N TYR A 99 12.63 -10.40 3.94
CA TYR A 99 14.03 -10.06 4.07
C TYR A 99 14.35 -8.74 3.39
N GLN A 100 15.31 -8.03 3.99
CA GLN A 100 15.81 -6.77 3.47
C GLN A 100 17.31 -6.71 3.69
N TRP A 101 18.02 -6.17 2.72
CA TRP A 101 19.44 -5.91 2.89
C TRP A 101 19.85 -4.67 2.10
N LYS A 102 20.89 -3.98 2.60
CA LYS A 102 21.46 -2.79 1.99
C LYS A 102 22.97 -2.80 2.25
N ILE A 103 23.73 -2.62 1.18
CA ILE A 103 25.18 -2.41 1.24
C ILE A 103 25.45 -1.05 0.64
N LYS A 104 26.08 -0.16 1.39
CA LYS A 104 26.51 1.15 0.91
C LYS A 104 28.03 1.21 0.88
N HIS A 105 28.58 1.70 -0.22
CA HIS A 105 30.01 1.91 -0.41
C HIS A 105 30.29 3.37 -0.84
N GLU A 106 31.06 4.07 -0.02
CA GLU A 106 31.60 5.39 -0.36
C GLU A 106 32.88 5.21 -1.16
N ILE A 107 32.82 5.45 -2.49
CA ILE A 107 33.97 5.34 -3.38
C ILE A 107 34.95 6.47 -3.06
N ASP A 108 34.44 7.69 -2.98
CA ASP A 108 35.16 8.91 -2.61
C ASP A 108 34.18 9.94 -2.00
N ALA A 109 34.66 11.15 -1.72
CA ALA A 109 33.85 12.24 -1.13
C ALA A 109 32.65 12.67 -2.00
N TYR A 110 32.62 12.30 -3.26
CA TYR A 110 31.59 12.70 -4.22
C TYR A 110 30.73 11.55 -4.73
N ASN A 111 31.21 10.33 -4.64
CA ASN A 111 30.59 9.17 -5.26
C ASN A 111 30.26 8.09 -4.24
N SER A 112 29.02 7.63 -4.23
CA SER A 112 28.59 6.48 -3.44
C SER A 112 27.77 5.48 -4.27
N LEU A 113 27.95 4.20 -3.98
CA LEU A 113 27.14 3.10 -4.50
C LEU A 113 26.26 2.55 -3.38
N THR A 114 25.03 2.26 -3.70
CA THR A 114 24.11 1.56 -2.82
C THR A 114 23.56 0.35 -3.55
N PHE A 115 23.76 -0.83 -2.97
CA PHE A 115 23.18 -2.07 -3.43
C PHE A 115 22.16 -2.53 -2.40
N LEU A 116 20.93 -2.81 -2.80
CA LEU A 116 19.84 -3.15 -1.91
C LEU A 116 18.98 -4.28 -2.46
N GLY A 117 18.34 -5.00 -1.55
CA GLY A 117 17.31 -5.98 -1.87
C GLY A 117 16.23 -6.00 -0.82
N ILE A 118 15.04 -6.33 -1.29
CA ILE A 118 13.85 -6.55 -0.48
C ILE A 118 13.05 -7.69 -1.10
N GLY A 119 12.51 -8.57 -0.28
CA GLY A 119 11.63 -9.63 -0.75
C GLY A 119 10.74 -10.16 0.34
N ALA A 120 9.70 -10.86 -0.11
CA ALA A 120 8.74 -11.55 0.74
C ALA A 120 8.34 -12.88 0.09
N ILE A 121 8.05 -13.85 0.94
CA ILE A 121 7.45 -15.14 0.60
C ILE A 121 6.23 -15.25 1.50
N ASP A 122 5.07 -15.40 0.92
CA ASP A 122 3.80 -15.52 1.60
C ASP A 122 3.12 -16.82 1.14
N ASP A 123 3.05 -17.78 2.04
CA ASP A 123 2.44 -19.08 1.80
C ASP A 123 1.14 -19.16 2.63
N PHE A 124 0.05 -19.39 1.95
CA PHE A 124 -1.26 -19.43 2.54
C PHE A 124 -1.82 -20.86 2.48
N SER A 125 -2.27 -21.37 3.60
CA SER A 125 -2.94 -22.66 3.69
C SER A 125 -4.22 -22.58 4.51
N VAL A 126 -5.08 -23.56 4.36
CA VAL A 126 -6.31 -23.71 5.14
C VAL A 126 -6.27 -25.02 5.93
N LYS A 127 -6.97 -25.07 7.05
CA LYS A 127 -7.16 -26.27 7.86
C LYS A 127 -8.62 -26.38 8.25
N ALA A 128 -9.24 -27.52 7.97
CA ALA A 128 -10.60 -27.79 8.42
C ALA A 128 -10.67 -27.79 9.95
N PRO A 129 -11.77 -27.27 10.55
CA PRO A 129 -11.99 -27.34 12.00
C PRO A 129 -12.15 -28.81 12.45
N ASP A 130 -11.82 -29.08 13.70
CA ASP A 130 -11.94 -30.43 14.27
C ASP A 130 -13.41 -30.81 14.51
N GLU A 131 -14.30 -29.81 14.74
CA GLU A 131 -15.76 -29.97 14.83
C GLU A 131 -16.41 -29.06 13.80
N PHE A 132 -17.58 -29.47 13.29
CA PHE A 132 -18.31 -28.68 12.29
C PHE A 132 -18.75 -27.33 12.86
N ASP A 133 -18.41 -26.27 12.14
CA ASP A 133 -18.83 -24.89 12.38
C ASP A 133 -19.21 -24.26 11.03
N ALA A 134 -20.42 -23.71 10.94
CA ALA A 134 -20.98 -23.23 9.67
C ALA A 134 -20.23 -22.01 9.12
N GLU A 135 -19.76 -21.10 9.99
CA GLU A 135 -18.99 -19.92 9.59
C GLU A 135 -17.59 -20.31 9.10
N GLN A 136 -16.91 -21.19 9.83
CA GLN A 136 -15.62 -21.72 9.40
C GLN A 136 -15.72 -22.52 8.11
N GLN A 137 -16.79 -23.29 7.92
CA GLN A 137 -16.99 -24.04 6.68
C GLN A 137 -17.24 -23.12 5.49
N ALA A 138 -18.07 -22.08 5.65
CA ALA A 138 -18.27 -21.08 4.60
C ALA A 138 -16.97 -20.36 4.25
N THR A 139 -16.17 -20.00 5.26
CA THR A 139 -14.82 -19.43 5.04
C THR A 139 -13.93 -20.41 4.28
N LEU A 140 -13.91 -21.69 4.64
CA LEU A 140 -13.14 -22.71 3.91
C LEU A 140 -13.59 -22.87 2.46
N ASP A 141 -14.89 -22.86 2.20
CA ASP A 141 -15.44 -23.01 0.86
C ASP A 141 -15.09 -21.82 -0.04
N GLN A 142 -15.02 -20.58 0.50
CA GLN A 142 -14.96 -19.33 -0.25
C GLN A 142 -13.59 -18.63 -0.24
N VAL A 143 -12.75 -18.87 0.78
CA VAL A 143 -11.47 -18.18 0.89
C VAL A 143 -10.53 -18.56 -0.26
N PRO A 144 -9.92 -17.58 -0.96
CA PRO A 144 -8.93 -17.91 -1.96
C PRO A 144 -7.64 -18.41 -1.33
N ILE A 145 -6.99 -19.37 -1.96
CA ILE A 145 -5.62 -19.78 -1.66
C ILE A 145 -4.69 -18.81 -2.40
N ILE A 146 -3.86 -18.08 -1.66
CA ILE A 146 -2.99 -17.03 -2.21
C ILE A 146 -1.55 -17.32 -1.83
N ASP A 147 -0.73 -17.73 -2.79
CA ASP A 147 0.71 -17.91 -2.62
C ASP A 147 1.44 -16.81 -3.39
N GLN A 148 2.26 -16.02 -2.68
CA GLN A 148 2.95 -14.87 -3.27
C GLN A 148 4.44 -14.91 -2.99
N ARG A 149 5.25 -14.57 -3.99
CA ARG A 149 6.69 -14.38 -3.84
C ARG A 149 7.12 -13.09 -4.54
N SER A 150 7.80 -12.24 -3.83
CA SER A 150 8.32 -11.00 -4.40
C SER A 150 9.80 -10.82 -4.07
N THR A 151 10.55 -10.32 -5.02
CA THR A 151 11.95 -9.96 -4.84
C THR A 151 12.27 -8.74 -5.68
N THR A 152 12.85 -7.73 -5.06
CA THR A 152 13.41 -6.56 -5.75
C THR A 152 14.88 -6.43 -5.38
N VAL A 153 15.73 -6.26 -6.39
CA VAL A 153 17.17 -5.97 -6.24
C VAL A 153 17.48 -4.68 -6.99
N GLY A 154 18.29 -3.82 -6.40
CA GLY A 154 18.64 -2.55 -7.03
C GLY A 154 20.06 -2.09 -6.72
N LEU A 155 20.68 -1.47 -7.72
CA LEU A 155 21.96 -0.78 -7.62
C LEU A 155 21.75 0.70 -7.93
N SER A 156 22.19 1.57 -7.04
CA SER A 156 22.11 3.03 -7.22
C SER A 156 23.50 3.65 -7.09
N TRP A 157 23.86 4.47 -8.05
CA TRP A 157 25.04 5.32 -8.02
C TRP A 157 24.60 6.78 -7.82
N LYS A 158 25.06 7.39 -6.73
CA LYS A 158 24.90 8.81 -6.46
C LYS A 158 26.23 9.53 -6.63
N ARG A 159 26.23 10.62 -7.36
CA ARG A 159 27.38 11.50 -7.54
C ARG A 159 27.02 12.93 -7.21
N ASN A 160 27.72 13.52 -6.24
CA ASN A 160 27.68 14.94 -5.94
C ASN A 160 28.64 15.70 -6.87
N TYR A 161 28.23 16.82 -7.41
CA TYR A 161 29.11 17.61 -8.29
C TYR A 161 30.19 18.32 -7.46
N LYS A 162 31.44 18.32 -7.96
CA LYS A 162 32.61 18.88 -7.24
C LYS A 162 32.49 20.36 -6.90
N ASN A 163 31.70 21.10 -7.69
CA ASN A 163 31.41 22.53 -7.43
C ASN A 163 30.33 22.76 -6.37
N GLY A 164 29.77 21.71 -5.74
CA GLY A 164 28.67 21.82 -4.80
C GLY A 164 27.32 22.20 -5.40
N LYS A 165 27.23 22.38 -6.73
CA LYS A 165 26.04 22.90 -7.43
C LYS A 165 25.09 21.82 -7.89
N GLY A 166 25.05 20.67 -7.21
CA GLY A 166 24.06 19.65 -7.52
C GLY A 166 24.56 18.22 -7.34
N PHE A 167 23.74 17.30 -7.80
CA PHE A 167 24.04 15.87 -7.79
C PHE A 167 23.29 15.14 -8.92
N MET A 168 23.71 13.93 -9.21
CA MET A 168 22.96 12.98 -10.03
C MET A 168 22.80 11.65 -9.31
N THR A 169 21.76 10.93 -9.66
CA THR A 169 21.50 9.56 -9.21
C THR A 169 21.10 8.73 -10.42
N THR A 170 21.77 7.60 -10.61
CA THR A 170 21.40 6.57 -11.58
C THR A 170 21.07 5.31 -10.80
N ALA A 171 19.92 4.72 -11.03
CA ALA A 171 19.50 3.49 -10.37
C ALA A 171 19.01 2.47 -11.39
N LEU A 172 19.52 1.25 -11.28
CA LEU A 172 19.05 0.08 -12.01
C LEU A 172 18.43 -0.87 -10.98
N SER A 173 17.21 -1.27 -11.20
CA SER A 173 16.52 -2.25 -10.35
C SER A 173 15.79 -3.29 -11.16
N THR A 174 15.67 -4.48 -10.62
CA THR A 174 14.80 -5.52 -11.15
C THR A 174 13.87 -6.03 -10.05
N ASN A 175 12.60 -6.20 -10.41
CA ASN A 175 11.56 -6.77 -9.56
C ASN A 175 11.04 -8.04 -10.21
N ARG A 176 10.79 -9.04 -9.38
CA ARG A 176 10.07 -10.25 -9.73
C ARG A 176 8.93 -10.42 -8.74
N LEU A 177 7.73 -10.53 -9.24
CA LEU A 177 6.52 -10.87 -8.50
C LEU A 177 5.91 -12.14 -9.10
N GLU A 178 5.60 -13.09 -8.26
CA GLU A 178 4.85 -14.29 -8.56
C GLU A 178 3.64 -14.31 -7.64
N ASN A 179 2.45 -14.44 -8.20
CA ASN A 179 1.20 -14.44 -7.48
C ASN A 179 0.31 -15.56 -8.02
N VAL A 180 0.05 -16.54 -7.19
CA VAL A 180 -0.89 -17.63 -7.44
C VAL A 180 -2.12 -17.38 -6.62
N PHE A 181 -3.24 -17.20 -7.28
CA PHE A 181 -4.53 -16.97 -6.66
C PHE A 181 -5.49 -18.05 -7.17
N SER A 182 -5.97 -18.91 -6.27
CA SER A 182 -6.79 -20.06 -6.66
C SER A 182 -7.96 -20.23 -5.71
N ARG A 183 -9.07 -20.73 -6.24
CA ARG A 183 -10.24 -21.19 -5.48
C ARG A 183 -10.71 -22.54 -6.07
N TYR A 184 -11.05 -23.44 -5.18
CA TYR A 184 -11.41 -24.80 -5.53
C TYR A 184 -12.80 -25.13 -4.99
N GLU A 185 -13.47 -26.15 -5.55
CA GLU A 185 -14.68 -26.73 -4.95
C GLU A 185 -14.41 -27.27 -3.54
N ASP A 186 -13.21 -27.83 -3.34
CA ASP A 186 -12.69 -28.22 -2.04
C ASP A 186 -11.28 -27.60 -1.86
N ASN A 187 -11.20 -26.53 -1.10
CA ASN A 187 -9.96 -25.83 -0.79
C ASN A 187 -9.00 -26.66 0.09
N THR A 188 -9.52 -27.63 0.84
CA THR A 188 -8.71 -28.48 1.72
C THR A 188 -7.87 -29.46 0.91
N THR A 189 -8.46 -30.08 -0.12
CA THR A 189 -7.80 -31.03 -1.02
C THR A 189 -7.28 -30.37 -2.30
N ARG A 190 -7.61 -29.09 -2.53
CA ARG A 190 -7.31 -28.31 -3.75
C ARG A 190 -7.82 -29.01 -5.01
N SER A 191 -9.05 -29.53 -4.96
CA SER A 191 -9.70 -30.25 -6.06
C SER A 191 -10.89 -29.47 -6.62
N GLY A 192 -11.14 -29.60 -7.94
CA GLY A 192 -12.20 -28.88 -8.64
C GLY A 192 -11.90 -27.37 -8.78
N THR A 193 -11.02 -26.99 -9.71
CA THR A 193 -10.64 -25.58 -9.91
C THR A 193 -11.82 -24.76 -10.39
N ILE A 194 -12.25 -23.77 -9.61
CA ILE A 194 -13.31 -22.80 -9.93
C ILE A 194 -12.71 -21.53 -10.48
N PHE A 195 -11.72 -21.01 -9.78
CA PHE A 195 -10.96 -19.83 -10.19
C PHE A 195 -9.46 -20.08 -10.03
N GLN A 196 -8.69 -19.68 -11.01
CA GLN A 196 -7.22 -19.66 -10.96
C GLN A 196 -6.71 -18.44 -11.69
N ASN A 197 -5.76 -17.73 -11.08
CA ASN A 197 -5.01 -16.66 -11.71
C ASN A 197 -3.54 -16.77 -11.29
N ASP A 198 -2.75 -17.46 -12.11
CA ASP A 198 -1.30 -17.59 -11.90
C ASP A 198 -0.63 -16.48 -12.66
N SER A 199 -0.17 -15.46 -11.96
CA SER A 199 0.48 -14.31 -12.57
C SER A 199 1.96 -14.21 -12.19
N TYR A 200 2.73 -13.75 -13.15
CA TYR A 200 4.16 -13.58 -13.05
C TYR A 200 4.57 -12.25 -13.67
N GLU A 201 5.18 -11.38 -12.88
CA GLU A 201 5.67 -10.09 -13.33
C GLU A 201 7.19 -10.01 -13.18
N TRP A 202 7.85 -9.56 -14.22
CA TRP A 202 9.27 -9.22 -14.18
C TRP A 202 9.47 -7.83 -14.76
N GLU A 203 10.01 -6.93 -13.95
CA GLU A 203 10.25 -5.55 -14.33
C GLU A 203 11.69 -5.16 -14.07
N THR A 204 12.39 -4.69 -15.11
CA THR A 204 13.73 -4.12 -14.97
C THR A 204 13.67 -2.64 -15.33
N LYS A 205 14.05 -1.77 -14.40
CA LYS A 205 13.90 -0.32 -14.48
C LYS A 205 15.23 0.40 -14.33
N LEU A 206 15.56 1.21 -15.32
CA LEU A 206 16.63 2.21 -15.26
C LEU A 206 16.01 3.56 -14.97
N ARG A 207 16.48 4.22 -13.91
CA ARG A 207 16.07 5.58 -13.51
C ARG A 207 17.29 6.48 -13.45
N PHE A 208 17.17 7.65 -14.06
CA PHE A 208 18.16 8.72 -13.99
C PHE A 208 17.51 9.99 -13.47
N LEU A 209 18.17 10.65 -12.54
CA LEU A 209 17.77 11.95 -12.00
C LEU A 209 19.02 12.81 -11.84
N THR A 210 18.96 14.06 -12.29
CA THR A 210 19.96 15.08 -11.98
C THR A 210 19.30 16.30 -11.38
N THR A 211 19.98 16.93 -10.43
CA THR A 211 19.57 18.18 -9.79
C THR A 211 20.72 19.18 -9.85
N HIS A 212 20.42 20.39 -10.30
CA HIS A 212 21.35 21.51 -10.36
C HIS A 212 20.85 22.67 -9.53
N TYR A 213 21.74 23.25 -8.74
CA TYR A 213 21.50 24.49 -7.97
C TYR A 213 22.17 25.63 -8.69
N SER A 214 21.39 26.66 -9.04
CA SER A 214 21.83 27.90 -9.64
C SER A 214 21.24 29.06 -8.85
N ASP A 215 22.06 29.89 -8.23
CA ASP A 215 21.71 31.03 -7.38
C ASP A 215 20.37 30.96 -6.62
N GLN A 216 19.27 31.14 -7.33
CA GLN A 216 17.92 31.12 -6.76
C GLN A 216 17.06 29.93 -7.25
N TRP A 217 17.54 29.17 -8.27
CA TRP A 217 16.80 28.07 -8.87
C TRP A 217 17.38 26.72 -8.49
N LYS A 218 16.49 25.77 -8.22
CA LYS A 218 16.80 24.35 -8.16
C LYS A 218 16.11 23.67 -9.33
N TRP A 219 16.89 23.18 -10.29
CA TRP A 219 16.41 22.44 -11.45
C TRP A 219 16.63 20.95 -11.26
N SER A 220 15.59 20.15 -11.51
CA SER A 220 15.71 18.70 -11.53
C SER A 220 15.13 18.17 -12.83
N SER A 221 15.81 17.22 -13.45
CA SER A 221 15.31 16.53 -14.63
C SER A 221 15.74 15.06 -14.62
N GLY A 222 15.05 14.25 -15.36
CA GLY A 222 15.38 12.85 -15.43
C GLY A 222 14.44 12.06 -16.32
N PHE A 223 14.71 10.76 -16.36
CA PHE A 223 13.90 9.79 -17.09
C PHE A 223 13.85 8.46 -16.35
N ASN A 224 12.88 7.66 -16.71
CA ASN A 224 12.83 6.24 -16.41
C ASN A 224 12.54 5.44 -17.67
N ILE A 225 13.19 4.30 -17.81
CA ILE A 225 12.91 3.29 -18.84
C ILE A 225 12.75 1.98 -18.10
N GLN A 226 11.69 1.26 -18.40
CA GLN A 226 11.37 -0.01 -17.76
C GLN A 226 11.00 -1.05 -18.83
N GLN A 227 11.65 -2.20 -18.80
CA GLN A 227 11.22 -3.39 -19.52
C GLN A 227 10.33 -4.20 -18.60
N SER A 228 9.11 -4.48 -19.03
CA SER A 228 8.11 -5.25 -18.29
C SER A 228 7.78 -6.53 -19.05
N SER A 229 7.72 -7.64 -18.33
CA SER A 229 7.20 -8.92 -18.79
C SER A 229 6.11 -9.36 -17.82
N TYR A 230 4.94 -9.67 -18.32
CA TYR A 230 3.82 -10.20 -17.57
C TYR A 230 3.33 -11.48 -18.21
N LYS A 231 3.18 -12.52 -17.41
CA LYS A 231 2.55 -13.78 -17.83
C LYS A 231 1.40 -14.06 -16.89
N ASN A 232 0.32 -14.59 -17.43
CA ASN A 232 -0.85 -14.94 -16.65
C ASN A 232 -1.54 -16.16 -17.27
N ASN A 233 -1.94 -17.09 -16.41
CA ASN A 233 -2.84 -18.17 -16.73
C ASN A 233 -4.11 -17.98 -15.88
N THR A 234 -5.23 -17.68 -16.54
CA THR A 234 -6.51 -17.45 -15.88
C THR A 234 -7.52 -18.51 -16.31
N ILE A 235 -8.20 -19.04 -15.31
CA ILE A 235 -9.40 -19.90 -15.47
C ILE A 235 -10.46 -19.32 -14.54
N PHE A 236 -11.66 -19.08 -15.06
CA PHE A 236 -12.80 -18.68 -14.27
C PHE A 236 -14.05 -19.43 -14.78
N SER A 237 -14.34 -20.56 -14.16
CA SER A 237 -15.32 -21.53 -14.62
C SER A 237 -16.74 -20.95 -14.70
N TYR A 238 -17.12 -20.08 -13.74
CA TYR A 238 -18.46 -19.49 -13.73
C TYR A 238 -18.77 -18.62 -14.95
N TYR A 239 -17.77 -17.88 -15.46
CA TYR A 239 -17.92 -17.02 -16.64
C TYR A 239 -17.40 -17.66 -17.94
N ASP A 240 -17.03 -18.94 -17.90
CA ASP A 240 -16.42 -19.68 -19.04
C ASP A 240 -15.20 -18.95 -19.62
N ILE A 241 -14.38 -18.38 -18.73
CA ILE A 241 -13.16 -17.64 -19.09
C ILE A 241 -11.95 -18.57 -18.89
N ALA A 242 -11.19 -18.79 -19.96
CA ALA A 242 -9.89 -19.46 -19.89
C ALA A 242 -8.92 -18.86 -20.91
N TYR A 243 -7.80 -18.32 -20.45
CA TYR A 243 -6.76 -17.78 -21.34
C TYR A 243 -5.37 -17.81 -20.73
N ASN A 244 -4.38 -17.86 -21.61
CA ASN A 244 -2.97 -17.65 -21.25
C ASN A 244 -2.47 -16.40 -21.94
N THR A 245 -1.83 -15.52 -21.20
CA THR A 245 -1.27 -14.30 -21.77
C THR A 245 0.20 -14.14 -21.50
N THR A 246 0.90 -13.49 -22.43
CA THR A 246 2.26 -13.02 -22.24
C THR A 246 2.39 -11.62 -22.85
N LEU A 247 2.70 -10.64 -21.98
CA LEU A 247 3.01 -9.28 -22.38
C LEU A 247 4.51 -9.02 -22.21
N ASN A 248 5.14 -8.44 -23.25
CA ASN A 248 6.50 -7.95 -23.16
C ASN A 248 6.53 -6.55 -23.78
N PHE A 249 6.79 -5.54 -22.98
CA PHE A 249 6.75 -4.16 -23.45
C PHE A 249 7.63 -3.23 -22.61
N ALA A 250 7.98 -2.09 -23.21
CA ALA A 250 8.74 -1.06 -22.55
C ALA A 250 7.80 0.06 -22.03
N LYS A 251 8.05 0.53 -20.82
CA LYS A 251 7.49 1.79 -20.27
C LYS A 251 8.59 2.83 -20.20
N TYR A 252 8.28 4.07 -20.50
CA TYR A 252 9.25 5.17 -20.47
C TYR A 252 8.58 6.46 -20.03
N GLY A 253 9.34 7.30 -19.35
CA GLY A 253 8.85 8.58 -18.87
C GLY A 253 9.97 9.59 -18.70
N PHE A 254 9.62 10.87 -18.86
CA PHE A 254 10.55 12.00 -18.80
C PHE A 254 9.96 13.08 -17.93
N PHE A 255 10.81 13.78 -17.16
CA PHE A 255 10.36 14.90 -16.37
C PHE A 255 11.37 16.02 -16.27
N VAL A 256 10.85 17.22 -16.02
CA VAL A 256 11.61 18.41 -15.63
C VAL A 256 10.85 19.12 -14.51
N LYS A 257 11.60 19.66 -13.54
CA LYS A 257 11.06 20.39 -12.41
C LYS A 257 11.99 21.55 -12.07
N GLY A 258 11.41 22.74 -11.87
CA GLY A 258 12.11 23.93 -11.39
C GLY A 258 11.46 24.42 -10.10
N SER A 259 12.25 24.69 -9.08
CA SER A 259 11.80 25.32 -7.83
C SER A 259 12.58 26.60 -7.57
N ARG A 260 11.90 27.63 -7.09
CA ARG A 260 12.53 28.90 -6.74
C ARG A 260 11.84 29.53 -5.53
N LYS A 261 12.65 30.14 -4.67
CA LYS A 261 12.17 30.93 -3.56
C LYS A 261 12.23 32.44 -3.91
N PHE A 262 11.22 33.17 -3.47
CA PHE A 262 11.04 34.60 -3.69
C PHE A 262 10.74 35.29 -2.36
N MET A 263 10.78 36.63 -2.33
CA MET A 263 10.39 37.44 -1.18
C MET A 263 11.12 37.05 0.11
N ASP A 264 12.43 36.97 0.07
CA ASP A 264 13.27 36.57 1.21
C ASP A 264 12.83 35.19 1.81
N ASP A 265 12.70 34.18 0.93
CA ASP A 265 12.30 32.82 1.23
C ASP A 265 10.85 32.64 1.76
N ARG A 266 10.00 33.69 1.65
CA ARG A 266 8.61 33.64 2.07
C ARG A 266 7.71 32.93 1.07
N LEU A 267 8.05 32.96 -0.21
CA LEU A 267 7.31 32.30 -1.27
C LEU A 267 8.17 31.21 -1.91
N ASP A 268 7.73 29.96 -1.84
CA ASP A 268 8.32 28.83 -2.58
C ASP A 268 7.39 28.45 -3.72
N LEU A 269 7.90 28.47 -4.95
CA LEU A 269 7.17 28.07 -6.14
C LEU A 269 7.89 26.91 -6.81
N THR A 270 7.17 25.84 -7.09
CA THR A 270 7.64 24.67 -7.83
C THR A 270 6.76 24.43 -9.05
N LEU A 271 7.40 24.32 -10.21
CA LEU A 271 6.77 23.93 -11.48
C LEU A 271 7.37 22.62 -11.94
N GLY A 272 6.52 21.71 -12.39
CA GLY A 272 6.92 20.40 -12.90
C GLY A 272 6.15 20.02 -14.15
N LEU A 273 6.81 19.30 -15.03
CA LEU A 273 6.21 18.71 -16.21
C LEU A 273 6.74 17.28 -16.35
N ARG A 274 5.83 16.37 -16.62
CA ARG A 274 6.13 14.96 -16.85
C ARG A 274 5.32 14.43 -18.01
N THR A 275 5.82 13.41 -18.67
CA THR A 275 5.06 12.59 -19.61
C THR A 275 5.51 11.15 -19.52
N ASP A 276 4.58 10.22 -19.70
CA ASP A 276 4.79 8.78 -19.66
C ASP A 276 4.14 8.10 -20.86
N GLY A 277 4.72 6.98 -21.28
CA GLY A 277 4.18 6.16 -22.34
C GLY A 277 4.68 4.72 -22.24
N ASP A 278 4.12 3.87 -23.08
CA ASP A 278 4.53 2.48 -23.23
C ASP A 278 4.49 2.04 -24.71
N SER A 279 5.04 0.85 -24.98
CA SER A 279 5.13 0.31 -26.34
C SER A 279 4.02 -0.71 -26.67
N PHE A 280 3.06 -0.93 -25.77
CA PHE A 280 2.02 -1.95 -25.94
C PHE A 280 0.64 -1.33 -26.17
N SER A 281 0.20 -0.43 -25.26
CA SER A 281 -1.15 0.16 -25.33
C SER A 281 -1.26 1.14 -26.52
N THR A 282 -2.45 1.23 -27.09
CA THR A 282 -2.76 2.14 -28.21
C THR A 282 -3.70 3.26 -27.82
N GLY A 283 -4.24 3.22 -26.62
CA GLY A 283 -5.22 4.19 -26.11
C GLY A 283 -4.64 5.52 -25.64
N SER A 284 -3.31 5.63 -25.50
CA SER A 284 -2.63 6.86 -25.07
C SER A 284 -1.21 6.97 -25.63
N ASN A 285 -0.75 8.20 -25.79
CA ASN A 285 0.62 8.50 -26.22
C ASN A 285 1.28 9.55 -25.30
N LEU A 286 2.54 9.91 -25.55
CA LEU A 286 3.28 10.87 -24.72
C LEU A 286 2.62 12.25 -24.63
N ILE A 287 1.93 12.70 -25.67
CA ILE A 287 1.27 14.01 -25.70
C ILE A 287 -0.01 13.95 -24.87
N ASP A 288 -0.78 12.87 -25.00
CA ASP A 288 -2.02 12.66 -24.25
C ASP A 288 -1.75 12.57 -22.73
N ASN A 289 -0.60 12.00 -22.36
CA ASN A 289 -0.19 11.79 -20.97
C ASN A 289 0.64 12.94 -20.38
N LEU A 290 0.55 14.14 -20.98
CA LEU A 290 1.27 15.31 -20.45
C LEU A 290 0.72 15.72 -19.08
N SER A 291 1.61 15.77 -18.07
CA SER A 291 1.33 15.86 -16.64
C SER A 291 1.96 17.13 -16.04
N PRO A 292 1.34 18.32 -16.21
CA PRO A 292 1.79 19.56 -15.56
C PRO A 292 1.47 19.52 -14.07
N ARG A 293 2.38 20.09 -13.26
CA ARG A 293 2.26 20.17 -11.80
C ARG A 293 2.76 21.52 -11.32
N ILE A 294 2.03 22.14 -10.40
CA ILE A 294 2.42 23.38 -9.73
C ILE A 294 2.23 23.22 -8.22
N ALA A 295 3.19 23.67 -7.45
CA ALA A 295 3.09 23.77 -6.00
C ALA A 295 3.57 25.15 -5.55
N PHE A 296 2.86 25.69 -4.58
CA PHE A 296 3.04 27.01 -4.04
C PHE A 296 2.96 26.94 -2.52
N SER A 297 3.91 27.57 -1.83
CA SER A 297 3.91 27.71 -0.37
C SER A 297 4.28 29.15 0.00
N TYR A 298 3.40 29.82 0.75
CA TYR A 298 3.61 31.23 1.13
C TYR A 298 3.54 31.40 2.64
N ALA A 299 4.63 31.92 3.23
CA ALA A 299 4.68 32.32 4.63
C ALA A 299 3.89 33.61 4.85
N LEU A 300 2.73 33.53 5.49
CA LEU A 300 1.83 34.65 5.77
C LEU A 300 2.42 35.63 6.81
N THR A 301 3.27 35.09 7.71
CA THR A 301 3.90 35.85 8.79
C THR A 301 5.42 35.85 8.64
N GLU A 302 6.08 36.92 9.10
CA GLU A 302 7.55 37.04 9.04
C GLU A 302 8.28 35.96 9.82
N ASN A 303 7.72 35.51 10.94
CA ASN A 303 8.23 34.39 11.73
C ASN A 303 7.93 33.02 11.11
N GLN A 304 7.34 32.96 9.92
CA GLN A 304 6.98 31.77 9.15
C GLN A 304 6.14 30.74 9.90
N LYS A 305 5.43 31.17 10.95
CA LYS A 305 4.54 30.26 11.70
C LYS A 305 3.30 29.85 10.90
N TRP A 306 2.74 30.78 10.14
CA TRP A 306 1.61 30.52 9.27
C TRP A 306 2.05 30.40 7.82
N LYS A 307 1.64 29.33 7.15
CA LYS A 307 1.89 29.11 5.74
C LYS A 307 0.60 28.74 5.02
N LEU A 308 0.42 29.32 3.86
CA LEU A 308 -0.59 28.95 2.88
C LEU A 308 0.07 28.04 1.84
N ASN A 309 -0.44 26.83 1.67
CA ASN A 309 0.03 25.88 0.67
C ASN A 309 -1.08 25.68 -0.37
N ALA A 310 -0.72 25.61 -1.64
CA ALA A 310 -1.64 25.25 -2.69
C ALA A 310 -0.92 24.45 -3.78
N THR A 311 -1.60 23.47 -4.36
CA THR A 311 -1.07 22.62 -5.42
C THR A 311 -2.13 22.28 -6.42
N ALA A 312 -1.74 22.24 -7.69
CA ALA A 312 -2.55 21.65 -8.75
C ALA A 312 -1.68 20.75 -9.61
N GLY A 313 -2.22 19.63 -10.06
CA GLY A 313 -1.46 18.70 -10.89
C GLY A 313 -2.31 17.69 -11.59
N ARG A 314 -1.81 17.23 -12.74
CA ARG A 314 -2.37 16.13 -13.51
C ARG A 314 -1.46 14.92 -13.39
N TYR A 315 -2.07 13.76 -13.26
CA TYR A 315 -1.39 12.49 -13.04
C TYR A 315 -1.98 11.42 -13.93
N PHE A 316 -1.13 10.49 -14.39
CA PHE A 316 -1.55 9.39 -15.23
C PHE A 316 -1.03 8.07 -14.68
N LYS A 317 -1.84 7.02 -14.83
CA LYS A 317 -1.49 5.65 -14.48
C LYS A 317 -1.89 4.71 -15.62
N ILE A 318 -0.95 3.90 -16.08
CA ILE A 318 -1.23 2.82 -17.02
C ILE A 318 -2.25 1.85 -16.40
N PRO A 319 -3.21 1.29 -17.16
CA PRO A 319 -4.06 0.20 -16.69
C PRO A 319 -3.23 -0.98 -16.16
N THR A 320 -3.78 -1.77 -15.25
CA THR A 320 -3.06 -2.92 -14.68
C THR A 320 -2.72 -3.95 -15.75
N TYR A 321 -1.70 -4.77 -15.51
CA TYR A 321 -1.30 -5.80 -16.46
C TYR A 321 -2.38 -6.88 -16.64
N THR A 322 -3.18 -7.15 -15.60
CA THR A 322 -4.38 -7.99 -15.71
C THR A 322 -5.34 -7.48 -16.78
N MET A 323 -5.65 -6.18 -16.75
CA MET A 323 -6.53 -5.57 -17.76
C MET A 323 -5.91 -5.62 -19.17
N LEU A 324 -4.66 -5.17 -19.31
CA LEU A 324 -3.97 -5.13 -20.59
C LEU A 324 -3.76 -6.53 -21.18
N GLY A 325 -3.60 -7.53 -20.31
CA GLY A 325 -3.36 -8.92 -20.66
C GLY A 325 -4.63 -9.73 -20.95
N PHE A 326 -5.83 -9.19 -20.69
CA PHE A 326 -7.07 -9.92 -20.93
C PHE A 326 -7.25 -10.25 -22.42
N GLN A 327 -7.54 -11.52 -22.71
CA GLN A 327 -7.74 -12.04 -24.06
C GLN A 327 -9.11 -12.70 -24.17
N ASN A 328 -9.71 -12.55 -25.34
CA ASN A 328 -10.91 -13.30 -25.68
C ASN A 328 -10.58 -14.72 -26.19
N GLU A 329 -11.59 -15.52 -26.50
CA GLU A 329 -11.50 -16.88 -27.03
C GLU A 329 -10.61 -17.00 -28.29
N ARG A 330 -10.42 -15.91 -29.05
CA ARG A 330 -9.57 -15.86 -30.24
C ARG A 330 -8.12 -15.46 -29.91
N SER A 331 -7.76 -15.42 -28.64
CA SER A 331 -6.44 -14.96 -28.16
C SER A 331 -6.08 -13.54 -28.58
N LEU A 332 -7.08 -12.66 -28.73
CA LEU A 332 -6.86 -11.24 -29.02
C LEU A 332 -6.91 -10.43 -27.74
N PHE A 333 -5.96 -9.51 -27.57
CA PHE A 333 -5.94 -8.55 -26.46
C PHE A 333 -7.10 -7.57 -26.61
N VAL A 334 -8.12 -7.70 -25.77
CA VAL A 334 -9.37 -6.94 -25.86
C VAL A 334 -9.17 -5.48 -25.40
N ASN A 335 -8.34 -5.28 -24.38
CA ASN A 335 -8.16 -3.99 -23.72
C ASN A 335 -6.90 -3.24 -24.19
N LYS A 336 -6.39 -3.54 -25.38
CA LYS A 336 -5.16 -2.93 -25.90
C LYS A 336 -5.29 -1.43 -26.14
N ASP A 337 -6.51 -0.95 -26.43
CA ASP A 337 -6.86 0.44 -26.65
C ASP A 337 -7.25 1.20 -25.38
N ALA A 338 -7.13 0.56 -24.21
CA ALA A 338 -7.39 1.21 -22.93
C ALA A 338 -6.47 2.42 -22.74
N SER A 339 -7.07 3.54 -22.37
CA SER A 339 -6.35 4.79 -22.07
C SER A 339 -5.76 4.77 -20.66
N TYR A 340 -4.70 5.56 -20.45
CA TYR A 340 -4.20 5.79 -19.09
C TYR A 340 -5.27 6.45 -18.23
N VAL A 341 -5.45 5.94 -17.02
CA VAL A 341 -6.31 6.57 -16.02
C VAL A 341 -5.72 7.93 -15.66
N ARG A 342 -6.51 8.97 -15.78
CA ARG A 342 -6.13 10.35 -15.47
C ARG A 342 -6.72 10.78 -14.14
N SER A 343 -5.95 11.52 -13.34
CA SER A 343 -6.43 12.19 -12.13
C SER A 343 -5.94 13.64 -12.10
N ASP A 344 -6.86 14.59 -12.00
CA ASP A 344 -6.57 16.02 -11.84
C ASP A 344 -6.79 16.41 -10.37
N HIS A 345 -5.74 16.89 -9.69
CA HIS A 345 -5.78 17.26 -8.28
C HIS A 345 -5.72 18.77 -8.09
N LEU A 346 -6.51 19.25 -7.14
CA LEU A 346 -6.41 20.59 -6.58
C LEU A 346 -6.44 20.47 -5.06
N VAL A 347 -5.43 21.03 -4.39
CA VAL A 347 -5.33 21.05 -2.92
C VAL A 347 -4.94 22.44 -2.47
N ALA A 348 -5.56 22.92 -1.40
CA ALA A 348 -5.16 24.15 -0.73
C ALA A 348 -5.34 23.99 0.77
N GLY A 349 -4.41 24.56 1.54
CA GLY A 349 -4.44 24.43 2.99
C GLY A 349 -3.60 25.44 3.74
N LEU A 350 -3.84 25.48 5.03
CA LEU A 350 -3.11 26.29 6.00
C LEU A 350 -2.28 25.39 6.91
N GLU A 351 -1.02 25.75 7.09
CA GLU A 351 -0.12 25.15 8.08
C GLU A 351 0.18 26.17 9.17
N TYR A 352 0.08 25.74 10.42
CA TYR A 352 0.47 26.50 11.58
C TYR A 352 1.55 25.78 12.39
N ASN A 353 2.75 26.34 12.44
CA ASN A 353 3.88 25.87 13.23
C ASN A 353 3.83 26.49 14.63
N LEU A 354 3.20 25.81 15.59
CA LEU A 354 3.10 26.26 16.99
C LEU A 354 4.49 26.34 17.63
N SER A 355 5.33 25.33 17.39
CA SER A 355 6.71 25.23 17.83
C SER A 355 7.56 24.44 16.82
N PRO A 356 8.89 24.34 16.97
CA PRO A 356 9.72 23.46 16.12
C PRO A 356 9.32 21.97 16.17
N SER A 357 8.59 21.56 17.21
CA SER A 357 8.12 20.17 17.41
C SER A 357 6.62 19.98 17.19
N SER A 358 5.83 21.04 16.99
CA SER A 358 4.36 20.97 16.93
C SER A 358 3.83 21.72 15.73
N ARG A 359 3.00 21.05 14.90
CA ARG A 359 2.33 21.68 13.76
C ARG A 359 0.89 21.23 13.62
N PHE A 360 0.08 22.10 13.07
CA PHE A 360 -1.28 21.86 12.60
C PHE A 360 -1.33 22.08 11.10
N THR A 361 -2.09 21.26 10.38
CA THR A 361 -2.48 21.52 8.99
C THR A 361 -3.98 21.34 8.82
N LEU A 362 -4.57 22.19 8.00
CA LEU A 362 -5.96 22.05 7.56
C LEU A 362 -5.94 22.23 6.04
N GLU A 363 -6.35 21.19 5.31
CA GLU A 363 -6.28 21.13 3.85
C GLU A 363 -7.63 20.73 3.27
N GLY A 364 -8.05 21.39 2.20
CA GLY A 364 -9.15 20.96 1.34
C GLY A 364 -8.61 20.40 0.04
N PHE A 365 -9.20 19.33 -0.47
CA PHE A 365 -8.78 18.69 -1.69
C PHE A 365 -9.94 18.32 -2.60
N VAL A 366 -9.68 18.33 -3.91
CA VAL A 366 -10.53 17.77 -4.95
C VAL A 366 -9.65 16.99 -5.93
N LYS A 367 -10.03 15.75 -6.22
CA LYS A 367 -9.40 14.86 -7.20
C LYS A 367 -10.47 14.40 -8.18
N ASN A 368 -10.32 14.76 -9.44
CA ASN A 368 -11.23 14.34 -10.51
C ASN A 368 -10.56 13.26 -11.34
N TYR A 369 -11.24 12.13 -11.51
CA TYR A 369 -10.76 10.99 -12.28
C TYR A 369 -11.46 10.93 -13.62
N SER A 370 -10.73 10.56 -14.66
CA SER A 370 -11.23 10.34 -16.02
C SER A 370 -10.56 9.12 -16.63
N ASN A 371 -11.16 8.54 -17.66
CA ASN A 371 -10.70 7.32 -18.31
C ASN A 371 -10.60 6.15 -17.31
N TYR A 372 -11.43 6.17 -16.25
CA TYR A 372 -11.42 5.09 -15.29
C TYR A 372 -12.01 3.82 -15.92
N PRO A 373 -11.39 2.64 -15.74
CA PRO A 373 -11.90 1.41 -16.32
C PRO A 373 -13.29 1.06 -15.79
N VAL A 374 -14.21 0.74 -16.71
CA VAL A 374 -15.54 0.25 -16.40
C VAL A 374 -15.71 -1.12 -17.05
N SER A 375 -16.22 -2.08 -16.29
CA SER A 375 -16.53 -3.43 -16.76
C SER A 375 -17.56 -3.41 -17.88
N VAL A 376 -17.35 -4.23 -18.90
CA VAL A 376 -18.35 -4.47 -19.96
C VAL A 376 -19.37 -5.51 -19.51
N ILE A 377 -19.04 -6.38 -18.56
CA ILE A 377 -19.90 -7.48 -18.10
C ILE A 377 -21.10 -6.93 -17.32
N ASP A 378 -20.85 -6.07 -16.34
CA ASP A 378 -21.87 -5.54 -15.41
C ASP A 378 -22.04 -4.02 -15.47
N GLY A 379 -21.25 -3.33 -16.28
CA GLY A 379 -21.31 -1.88 -16.41
C GLY A 379 -20.77 -1.09 -15.21
N VAL A 380 -20.13 -1.73 -14.25
CA VAL A 380 -19.65 -1.14 -13.00
C VAL A 380 -18.24 -0.59 -13.16
N SER A 381 -17.96 0.56 -12.55
CA SER A 381 -16.59 1.07 -12.44
C SER A 381 -15.71 0.13 -11.64
N LEU A 382 -14.50 -0.20 -12.13
CA LEU A 382 -13.54 -1.00 -11.37
C LEU A 382 -13.08 -0.33 -10.07
N ALA A 383 -13.34 0.97 -9.86
CA ALA A 383 -13.16 1.64 -8.57
C ALA A 383 -14.13 1.17 -7.49
N ASN A 384 -15.27 0.61 -7.89
CA ASN A 384 -16.32 0.11 -7.00
C ASN A 384 -16.26 -1.41 -6.81
N LYS A 385 -15.33 -2.08 -7.49
CA LYS A 385 -14.96 -3.48 -7.28
C LYS A 385 -13.73 -3.57 -6.36
N GLY A 386 -13.40 -4.76 -5.86
CA GLY A 386 -12.19 -4.98 -5.08
C GLY A 386 -12.34 -4.65 -3.60
N GLY A 387 -13.55 -4.70 -3.06
CA GLY A 387 -13.80 -4.66 -1.61
C GLY A 387 -13.39 -5.95 -0.89
N GLY A 388 -13.20 -7.05 -1.62
CA GLY A 388 -12.77 -8.36 -1.15
C GLY A 388 -11.40 -8.79 -1.71
N PHE A 389 -11.12 -10.09 -1.63
CA PHE A 389 -9.90 -10.72 -2.15
C PHE A 389 -10.06 -11.16 -3.61
N GLU A 390 -10.36 -10.23 -4.51
CA GLU A 390 -10.62 -10.54 -5.91
C GLU A 390 -9.52 -10.00 -6.83
N VAL A 391 -9.27 -10.70 -7.93
CA VAL A 391 -8.36 -10.26 -8.99
C VAL A 391 -9.15 -9.42 -9.97
N LEU A 392 -8.85 -8.13 -10.04
CA LEU A 392 -9.54 -7.19 -10.90
C LEU A 392 -8.94 -7.12 -12.30
N GLY A 393 -9.81 -6.99 -13.32
CA GLY A 393 -9.41 -6.70 -14.69
C GLY A 393 -9.22 -7.92 -15.60
N ASN A 394 -9.62 -9.13 -15.16
CA ASN A 394 -9.73 -10.32 -16.01
C ASN A 394 -11.00 -10.28 -16.88
N GLU A 395 -11.29 -9.13 -17.47
CA GLU A 395 -12.51 -8.86 -18.20
C GLU A 395 -12.32 -7.77 -19.25
N ALA A 396 -13.26 -7.67 -20.20
CA ALA A 396 -13.31 -6.56 -21.13
C ALA A 396 -13.69 -5.27 -20.39
N ILE A 397 -12.97 -4.18 -20.68
CA ILE A 397 -13.19 -2.88 -20.06
C ILE A 397 -13.35 -1.77 -21.10
N ILE A 398 -14.00 -0.68 -20.69
CA ILE A 398 -14.06 0.60 -21.42
C ILE A 398 -13.45 1.68 -20.54
N SER A 399 -12.56 2.52 -21.10
CA SER A 399 -11.93 3.66 -20.42
C SER A 399 -12.81 4.92 -20.50
N ASP A 400 -14.06 4.87 -19.99
CA ASP A 400 -15.04 5.98 -20.04
C ASP A 400 -15.55 6.38 -18.65
N GLY A 401 -15.16 5.67 -17.61
CA GLY A 401 -15.55 5.97 -16.23
C GLY A 401 -14.98 7.31 -15.77
N LYS A 402 -15.77 8.00 -14.94
CA LYS A 402 -15.39 9.22 -14.23
C LYS A 402 -15.48 8.98 -12.74
N GLY A 403 -14.80 9.79 -11.97
CA GLY A 403 -14.90 9.74 -10.52
C GLY A 403 -14.45 11.04 -9.88
N GLN A 404 -14.84 11.23 -8.63
CA GLN A 404 -14.38 12.35 -7.82
C GLN A 404 -14.14 11.89 -6.40
N SER A 405 -13.02 12.37 -5.83
CA SER A 405 -12.81 12.34 -4.38
C SER A 405 -12.55 13.77 -3.90
N SER A 406 -13.29 14.22 -2.89
CA SER A 406 -13.14 15.57 -2.35
C SER A 406 -13.36 15.56 -0.85
N GLY A 407 -12.67 16.46 -0.13
CA GLY A 407 -12.77 16.49 1.32
C GLY A 407 -11.91 17.54 1.99
N ILE A 408 -11.89 17.46 3.32
CA ILE A 408 -11.10 18.30 4.21
C ILE A 408 -10.30 17.39 5.13
N GLU A 409 -9.01 17.67 5.28
CA GLU A 409 -8.08 16.96 6.16
C GLU A 409 -7.55 17.89 7.24
N PHE A 410 -7.61 17.46 8.48
CA PHE A 410 -6.97 18.09 9.61
C PHE A 410 -5.88 17.17 10.15
N LEU A 411 -4.68 17.71 10.35
CA LEU A 411 -3.55 17.00 10.96
C LEU A 411 -2.98 17.82 12.11
N PHE A 412 -2.81 17.19 13.26
CA PHE A 412 -1.96 17.65 14.34
C PHE A 412 -0.79 16.70 14.52
N GLN A 413 0.43 17.22 14.52
CA GLN A 413 1.64 16.46 14.75
C GLN A 413 2.46 17.08 15.88
N GLN A 414 2.81 16.26 16.87
CA GLN A 414 3.73 16.58 17.94
C GLN A 414 4.92 15.63 17.88
N LYS A 415 6.10 16.12 17.54
CA LYS A 415 7.37 15.37 17.72
C LYS A 415 7.67 15.27 19.21
N LEU A 416 8.49 14.30 19.60
CA LEU A 416 8.84 14.08 21.00
C LEU A 416 9.36 15.38 21.64
N SER A 417 8.57 15.92 22.58
CA SER A 417 8.90 17.11 23.38
C SER A 417 8.16 16.99 24.72
N ASN A 418 8.84 17.32 25.83
CA ASN A 418 8.30 17.14 27.17
C ASN A 418 7.71 15.76 27.42
N ASN A 419 8.43 14.72 26.94
CA ASN A 419 8.06 13.30 27.05
C ASN A 419 6.83 12.86 26.24
N PHE A 420 6.13 13.75 25.55
CA PHE A 420 4.96 13.45 24.74
C PHE A 420 5.30 13.50 23.24
N TYR A 421 4.73 12.57 22.47
CA TYR A 421 4.70 12.60 21.02
C TYR A 421 3.37 12.06 20.51
N GLY A 422 2.93 12.53 19.34
CA GLY A 422 1.70 12.02 18.75
C GLY A 422 1.35 12.63 17.42
N VAL A 423 0.51 11.93 16.70
CA VAL A 423 -0.12 12.38 15.45
C VAL A 423 -1.61 12.10 15.57
N PHE A 424 -2.41 13.12 15.30
CA PHE A 424 -3.85 13.01 15.14
C PHE A 424 -4.22 13.48 13.74
N ALA A 425 -4.98 12.68 13.02
CA ALA A 425 -5.50 13.02 11.70
C ALA A 425 -7.01 12.79 11.67
N TYR A 426 -7.72 13.72 11.04
CA TYR A 426 -9.15 13.61 10.74
C TYR A 426 -9.40 14.00 9.30
N THR A 427 -10.08 13.14 8.55
CA THR A 427 -10.51 13.40 7.18
C THR A 427 -12.01 13.25 7.06
N TYR A 428 -12.66 14.28 6.51
CA TYR A 428 -14.04 14.22 6.06
C TYR A 428 -14.05 14.28 4.53
N PHE A 429 -14.61 13.27 3.86
CA PHE A 429 -14.49 13.17 2.42
C PHE A 429 -15.67 12.45 1.76
N PHE A 430 -15.77 12.62 0.44
CA PHE A 430 -16.67 11.96 -0.47
C PHE A 430 -15.86 11.26 -1.55
N SER A 431 -16.29 10.08 -1.98
CA SER A 431 -15.66 9.34 -3.07
C SER A 431 -16.73 8.65 -3.90
N GLU A 432 -16.85 9.05 -5.16
CA GLU A 432 -17.91 8.61 -6.06
C GLU A 432 -17.35 8.28 -7.45
N PHE A 433 -17.91 7.25 -8.10
CA PHE A 433 -17.53 6.85 -9.46
C PHE A 433 -18.75 6.50 -10.30
N THR A 434 -18.63 6.70 -11.64
CA THR A 434 -19.68 6.37 -12.60
C THR A 434 -19.39 5.04 -13.29
N GLY A 435 -20.44 4.27 -13.54
CA GLY A 435 -20.45 3.13 -14.45
C GLY A 435 -20.75 3.52 -15.90
N LEU A 436 -21.13 2.54 -16.73
CA LEU A 436 -21.57 2.77 -18.12
C LEU A 436 -22.83 3.61 -18.22
N ASP A 437 -23.70 3.54 -17.22
CA ASP A 437 -24.93 4.34 -17.12
C ASP A 437 -24.69 5.83 -16.83
N GLN A 438 -23.43 6.22 -16.57
CA GLN A 438 -23.01 7.58 -16.21
C GLN A 438 -23.64 8.10 -14.90
N ILE A 439 -24.20 7.23 -14.05
CA ILE A 439 -24.75 7.60 -12.76
C ILE A 439 -23.62 7.55 -11.71
N SER A 440 -23.44 8.65 -10.97
CA SER A 440 -22.46 8.71 -9.87
C SER A 440 -22.97 7.95 -8.66
N ARG A 441 -22.18 7.00 -8.17
CA ARG A 441 -22.48 6.22 -6.98
C ARG A 441 -21.34 6.31 -5.98
N PRO A 442 -21.63 6.32 -4.67
CA PRO A 442 -20.58 6.25 -3.66
C PRO A 442 -19.70 5.01 -3.86
N SER A 443 -18.39 5.19 -3.76
CA SER A 443 -17.48 4.04 -3.81
C SER A 443 -17.55 3.23 -2.52
N VAL A 444 -17.17 1.95 -2.58
CA VAL A 444 -17.04 1.07 -1.39
C VAL A 444 -16.06 1.62 -0.34
N TRP A 445 -15.24 2.59 -0.70
CA TRP A 445 -14.27 3.26 0.17
C TRP A 445 -14.80 4.54 0.83
N ASP A 446 -16.04 4.97 0.53
CA ASP A 446 -16.64 6.23 0.99
C ASP A 446 -17.16 6.11 2.43
N SER A 447 -16.26 6.04 3.40
CA SER A 447 -16.59 6.03 4.82
C SER A 447 -16.99 7.39 5.40
N ARG A 448 -16.92 8.46 4.61
CA ARG A 448 -17.16 9.85 5.01
C ARG A 448 -16.19 10.39 6.06
N ASN A 449 -15.92 9.64 7.11
CA ASN A 449 -15.13 10.08 8.25
C ASN A 449 -13.99 9.10 8.51
N LEU A 450 -12.77 9.59 8.57
CA LEU A 450 -11.61 8.83 9.02
C LEU A 450 -10.94 9.58 10.16
N ILE A 451 -10.69 8.89 11.27
CA ILE A 451 -9.89 9.41 12.37
C ILE A 451 -8.73 8.44 12.61
N SER A 452 -7.56 8.99 12.81
CA SER A 452 -6.41 8.22 13.26
C SER A 452 -5.66 9.01 14.32
N PHE A 453 -5.35 8.34 15.42
CA PHE A 453 -4.49 8.83 16.46
C PHE A 453 -3.42 7.80 16.77
N THR A 454 -2.18 8.25 16.89
CA THR A 454 -1.08 7.44 17.41
C THR A 454 -0.23 8.34 18.28
N GLY A 455 0.04 7.96 19.51
CA GLY A 455 0.87 8.77 20.38
C GLY A 455 1.36 8.01 21.60
N GLY A 456 2.34 8.58 22.29
CA GLY A 456 2.90 7.98 23.47
C GLY A 456 3.49 9.01 24.44
N TYR A 457 3.66 8.56 25.67
CA TYR A 457 4.26 9.32 26.74
C TYR A 457 5.40 8.54 27.40
N LYS A 458 6.59 9.13 27.42
CA LYS A 458 7.78 8.57 28.07
C LYS A 458 7.79 8.92 29.56
N LEU A 459 7.69 7.90 30.37
CA LEU A 459 7.70 8.00 31.82
C LEU A 459 9.15 7.89 32.36
N LYS A 460 9.33 8.15 33.64
CA LYS A 460 10.62 7.94 34.31
C LYS A 460 11.04 6.47 34.26
N ARG A 461 12.35 6.21 34.39
CA ARG A 461 12.95 4.86 34.42
C ARG A 461 12.69 4.05 33.13
N ASN A 462 12.66 4.72 31.96
CA ASN A 462 12.47 4.10 30.66
C ASN A 462 11.16 3.27 30.49
N TRP A 463 10.09 3.71 31.14
CA TRP A 463 8.75 3.27 30.83
C TRP A 463 8.17 4.15 29.69
N GLU A 464 7.38 3.55 28.85
CA GLU A 464 6.62 4.26 27.82
C GLU A 464 5.23 3.66 27.73
N VAL A 465 4.20 4.52 27.63
CA VAL A 465 2.82 4.13 27.37
C VAL A 465 2.42 4.76 26.06
N SER A 466 1.86 3.98 25.16
CA SER A 466 1.39 4.44 23.86
C SER A 466 0.01 3.91 23.54
N ALA A 467 -0.71 4.67 22.72
CA ALA A 467 -2.03 4.30 22.25
C ALA A 467 -2.16 4.57 20.76
N ARG A 468 -2.99 3.77 20.10
CA ARG A 468 -3.42 3.96 18.73
C ARG A 468 -4.94 3.85 18.69
N TRP A 469 -5.56 4.77 17.98
CA TRP A 469 -7.00 4.75 17.74
C TRP A 469 -7.27 4.99 16.27
N ARG A 470 -8.16 4.18 15.69
CA ARG A 470 -8.60 4.27 14.31
C ARG A 470 -10.12 4.19 14.29
N PHE A 471 -10.72 5.11 13.55
CA PHE A 471 -12.15 5.16 13.30
C PHE A 471 -12.37 5.38 11.81
N ALA A 472 -13.29 4.60 11.22
CA ALA A 472 -13.85 4.86 9.91
C ALA A 472 -15.37 4.85 10.02
N GLY A 473 -16.02 5.79 9.35
CA GLY A 473 -17.48 5.84 9.27
C GLY A 473 -18.06 4.64 8.53
N LYS A 474 -19.36 4.67 8.29
CA LYS A 474 -20.09 3.58 7.63
C LYS A 474 -19.74 3.49 6.14
N ASN A 475 -19.01 2.44 5.77
CA ASN A 475 -18.64 2.18 4.36
C ASN A 475 -19.84 1.59 3.60
N PRO A 476 -20.12 2.08 2.37
CA PRO A 476 -20.99 1.35 1.45
C PRO A 476 -20.41 -0.03 1.15
N TYR A 477 -21.27 -1.02 0.96
CA TYR A 477 -20.88 -2.32 0.42
C TYR A 477 -21.93 -2.81 -0.57
N VAL A 478 -21.56 -3.78 -1.38
CA VAL A 478 -22.46 -4.41 -2.34
C VAL A 478 -23.04 -5.66 -1.72
N PRO A 479 -24.37 -5.79 -1.57
CA PRO A 479 -24.98 -6.98 -0.99
C PRO A 479 -24.83 -8.19 -1.91
N THR A 480 -24.93 -9.37 -1.35
CA THR A 480 -24.89 -10.63 -2.08
C THR A 480 -26.18 -10.85 -2.87
N ASP A 481 -26.07 -11.24 -4.14
CA ASP A 481 -27.16 -11.85 -4.90
C ASP A 481 -27.27 -13.33 -4.49
N ILE A 482 -28.29 -13.64 -3.69
CA ILE A 482 -28.47 -14.96 -3.09
C ILE A 482 -28.75 -16.04 -4.16
N GLU A 483 -29.56 -15.73 -5.18
CA GLU A 483 -29.95 -16.69 -6.22
C GLU A 483 -28.75 -16.99 -7.13
N ALA A 484 -28.09 -15.96 -7.63
CA ALA A 484 -26.89 -16.10 -8.46
C ALA A 484 -25.73 -16.78 -7.69
N SER A 485 -25.57 -16.45 -6.40
CA SER A 485 -24.53 -17.05 -5.57
C SER A 485 -24.82 -18.53 -5.25
N LEU A 486 -26.08 -18.92 -5.12
CA LEU A 486 -26.44 -20.34 -4.91
C LEU A 486 -26.06 -21.17 -6.14
N ASP A 487 -26.29 -20.64 -7.33
CA ASP A 487 -25.95 -21.33 -8.59
C ASP A 487 -24.43 -21.38 -8.81
N ALA A 488 -23.72 -20.32 -8.41
CA ALA A 488 -22.27 -20.18 -8.59
C ALA A 488 -21.44 -20.76 -7.44
N TYR A 489 -22.07 -21.16 -6.31
CA TYR A 489 -21.38 -21.54 -5.08
C TYR A 489 -20.22 -22.52 -5.32
N PRO A 490 -19.04 -22.27 -4.70
CA PRO A 490 -18.75 -21.34 -3.62
C PRO A 490 -18.39 -19.89 -4.06
N GLU A 491 -18.55 -19.52 -5.34
CA GLU A 491 -18.43 -18.14 -5.77
C GLU A 491 -19.61 -17.31 -5.23
N ILE A 492 -19.32 -16.17 -4.61
CA ILE A 492 -20.33 -15.23 -4.13
C ILE A 492 -20.48 -14.13 -5.17
N ILE A 493 -21.67 -14.00 -5.72
CA ILE A 493 -22.03 -12.99 -6.71
C ILE A 493 -22.61 -11.78 -6.00
N LEU A 494 -22.12 -10.60 -6.33
CA LEU A 494 -22.56 -9.34 -5.73
C LEU A 494 -23.61 -8.66 -6.60
N ASP A 495 -24.67 -8.13 -5.97
CA ASP A 495 -25.74 -7.37 -6.61
C ASP A 495 -25.33 -5.90 -6.77
N TYR A 496 -24.62 -5.59 -7.85
CA TYR A 496 -24.12 -4.24 -8.15
C TYR A 496 -25.23 -3.23 -8.47
N ASP A 497 -26.45 -3.65 -8.77
CA ASP A 497 -27.59 -2.74 -8.94
C ASP A 497 -27.93 -2.03 -7.61
N ARG A 498 -27.59 -2.65 -6.50
CA ARG A 498 -27.79 -2.13 -5.15
C ARG A 498 -26.54 -1.45 -4.56
N LEU A 499 -25.54 -1.15 -5.37
CA LEU A 499 -24.33 -0.45 -4.94
C LEU A 499 -24.67 0.91 -4.29
N GLY A 500 -24.25 1.10 -3.05
CA GLY A 500 -24.45 2.32 -2.25
C GLY A 500 -25.76 2.38 -1.46
N GLU A 501 -26.65 1.40 -1.58
CA GLU A 501 -27.88 1.31 -0.78
C GLU A 501 -27.62 0.88 0.65
N VAL A 502 -26.70 -0.06 0.85
CA VAL A 502 -26.36 -0.64 2.17
C VAL A 502 -25.00 -0.16 2.64
N LYS A 503 -24.86 -0.08 3.95
CA LYS A 503 -23.63 0.36 4.61
C LYS A 503 -23.31 -0.51 5.79
N LEU A 504 -22.03 -0.83 5.96
CA LEU A 504 -21.50 -1.43 7.16
C LEU A 504 -21.65 -0.51 8.35
N ASP A 505 -21.56 -1.05 9.55
CA ASP A 505 -21.40 -0.24 10.76
C ASP A 505 -20.03 0.44 10.77
N ALA A 506 -19.87 1.43 11.65
CA ALA A 506 -18.63 2.16 11.74
C ALA A 506 -17.52 1.30 12.37
N PHE A 507 -16.34 1.32 11.75
CA PHE A 507 -15.13 0.70 12.28
C PHE A 507 -14.55 1.56 13.40
N ASN A 508 -14.28 0.96 14.56
CA ASN A 508 -13.69 1.66 15.70
C ASN A 508 -12.73 0.73 16.47
N LEU A 509 -11.43 0.95 16.33
CA LEU A 509 -10.42 0.11 16.93
C LEU A 509 -9.40 0.94 17.70
N ALA A 510 -9.17 0.58 18.95
CA ALA A 510 -8.18 1.21 19.80
C ALA A 510 -7.26 0.17 20.43
N ASP A 511 -5.96 0.49 20.45
CA ASP A 511 -4.90 -0.35 20.99
C ASP A 511 -4.13 0.43 22.05
N ILE A 512 -3.68 -0.25 23.08
CA ILE A 512 -2.83 0.31 24.14
C ILE A 512 -1.59 -0.56 24.30
N ARG A 513 -0.44 0.09 24.51
CA ARG A 513 0.84 -0.60 24.66
C ARG A 513 1.68 0.03 25.76
N ILE A 514 2.34 -0.80 26.53
CA ILE A 514 3.28 -0.42 27.58
C ILE A 514 4.63 -1.05 27.25
N ASP A 515 5.66 -0.24 27.25
CA ASP A 515 7.05 -0.65 27.03
C ASP A 515 7.89 -0.37 28.26
N LYS A 516 8.82 -1.28 28.54
CA LYS A 516 9.85 -1.12 29.57
C LYS A 516 11.22 -1.47 29.00
N LYS A 517 12.14 -0.49 29.02
CA LYS A 517 13.51 -0.69 28.54
C LYS A 517 14.51 -0.72 29.70
N TRP A 518 15.40 -1.71 29.66
CA TRP A 518 16.59 -1.82 30.50
C TRP A 518 17.83 -1.64 29.63
N ASN A 519 18.77 -0.82 30.09
CA ASN A 519 20.05 -0.61 29.42
C ASN A 519 21.15 -1.22 30.29
N PHE A 520 21.92 -2.12 29.70
CA PHE A 520 23.11 -2.74 30.27
C PHE A 520 24.34 -2.20 29.55
N GLU A 521 25.52 -2.63 29.91
CA GLU A 521 26.78 -2.11 29.37
C GLU A 521 26.90 -2.32 27.84
N ASN A 522 26.63 -3.55 27.36
CA ASN A 522 26.77 -3.93 25.94
C ASN A 522 25.47 -4.30 25.26
N LEU A 523 24.34 -4.21 25.94
CA LEU A 523 23.03 -4.54 25.38
C LEU A 523 21.91 -3.73 26.01
N SER A 524 20.80 -3.63 25.29
CA SER A 524 19.54 -3.09 25.82
C SER A 524 18.41 -4.08 25.57
N PHE A 525 17.57 -4.27 26.56
CA PHE A 525 16.40 -5.15 26.49
C PHE A 525 15.14 -4.30 26.63
N ASN A 526 14.23 -4.39 25.67
CA ASN A 526 12.92 -3.74 25.69
C ASN A 526 11.83 -4.81 25.72
N PHE A 527 11.07 -4.87 26.80
CA PHE A 527 9.87 -5.70 26.89
C PHE A 527 8.64 -4.85 26.60
N PHE A 528 7.66 -5.39 25.91
CA PHE A 528 6.38 -4.74 25.68
C PHE A 528 5.19 -5.67 25.94
N PHE A 529 4.12 -5.04 26.38
CA PHE A 529 2.79 -5.64 26.49
C PHE A 529 1.80 -4.74 25.76
N GLU A 530 0.97 -5.34 24.90
CA GLU A 530 0.00 -4.64 24.06
C GLU A 530 -1.34 -5.35 24.17
N ILE A 531 -2.41 -4.57 24.20
CA ILE A 531 -3.78 -5.06 24.06
C ILE A 531 -4.34 -4.41 22.80
N GLN A 532 -4.53 -5.20 21.76
CA GLN A 532 -5.22 -4.76 20.55
C GLN A 532 -6.73 -4.85 20.77
N ASN A 533 -7.47 -3.92 20.14
CA ASN A 533 -8.91 -3.79 20.31
C ASN A 533 -9.34 -3.76 21.80
N PHE A 534 -8.66 -2.96 22.63
CA PHE A 534 -8.93 -2.96 24.08
C PHE A 534 -10.34 -2.47 24.44
N LEU A 535 -11.05 -1.80 23.52
CA LEU A 535 -12.45 -1.39 23.68
C LEU A 535 -13.43 -2.53 23.40
N GLY A 536 -12.98 -3.67 22.88
CA GLY A 536 -13.85 -4.80 22.55
C GLY A 536 -14.90 -4.47 21.50
N GLN A 537 -14.56 -3.64 20.51
CA GLN A 537 -15.49 -3.28 19.44
C GLN A 537 -15.45 -4.31 18.32
N PRO A 538 -16.59 -4.70 17.72
CA PRO A 538 -16.60 -5.57 16.57
C PRO A 538 -15.93 -4.92 15.35
N ASN A 539 -15.34 -5.75 14.49
CA ASN A 539 -14.84 -5.33 13.19
C ASN A 539 -15.95 -5.56 12.16
N PRO A 540 -16.65 -4.52 11.68
CA PRO A 540 -17.80 -4.71 10.82
C PRO A 540 -17.36 -5.31 9.48
N SER A 541 -18.05 -6.37 9.05
CA SER A 541 -17.90 -7.07 7.77
C SER A 541 -19.26 -7.22 7.08
N PRO A 542 -19.32 -7.41 5.75
CA PRO A 542 -20.54 -7.85 5.09
C PRO A 542 -21.05 -9.16 5.69
N GLU A 543 -22.34 -9.43 5.54
CA GLU A 543 -22.91 -10.74 5.87
C GLU A 543 -22.24 -11.83 5.02
N GLU A 544 -21.82 -12.90 5.66
CA GLU A 544 -21.28 -14.08 5.00
C GLU A 544 -22.37 -15.14 4.84
N TYR A 545 -22.44 -15.73 3.67
CA TYR A 545 -23.42 -16.76 3.34
C TYR A 545 -22.73 -18.08 3.07
N GLY A 546 -23.29 -19.16 3.62
CA GLY A 546 -22.85 -20.55 3.37
C GLY A 546 -24.02 -21.42 2.98
N LEU A 547 -23.71 -22.63 2.49
CA LEU A 547 -24.74 -23.64 2.25
C LEU A 547 -25.41 -24.02 3.57
N ASN A 548 -26.74 -24.19 3.54
CA ASN A 548 -27.50 -24.69 4.67
C ASN A 548 -27.10 -26.13 4.95
N ARG A 549 -26.54 -26.41 6.13
CA ARG A 549 -26.01 -27.70 6.56
C ARG A 549 -26.60 -28.10 7.92
N ASP A 550 -26.68 -29.37 8.16
CA ASP A 550 -27.04 -29.90 9.48
C ASP A 550 -25.87 -29.87 10.47
N MET A 551 -26.08 -30.32 11.70
CA MET A 551 -25.04 -30.36 12.73
C MET A 551 -23.85 -31.29 12.43
N ASN A 552 -23.97 -32.16 11.46
CA ASN A 552 -22.90 -33.03 11.00
C ASN A 552 -22.16 -32.48 9.77
N GLY A 553 -22.58 -31.28 9.29
CA GLY A 553 -22.01 -30.62 8.10
C GLY A 553 -22.62 -31.12 6.77
N GLU A 554 -23.64 -31.97 6.78
CA GLU A 554 -24.31 -32.45 5.57
C GLU A 554 -25.25 -31.39 5.00
N ILE A 555 -25.25 -31.24 3.67
CA ILE A 555 -26.07 -30.22 2.99
C ILE A 555 -27.54 -30.59 3.09
N ILE A 556 -28.37 -29.68 3.60
CA ILE A 556 -29.83 -29.84 3.66
C ILE A 556 -30.44 -29.57 2.28
N LEU A 557 -31.23 -30.50 1.79
CA LEU A 557 -31.91 -30.37 0.50
C LEU A 557 -33.35 -29.86 0.66
N PRO A 558 -33.85 -28.99 -0.25
CA PRO A 558 -33.13 -28.43 -1.40
C PRO A 558 -32.00 -27.48 -0.96
N ARG A 559 -30.93 -27.36 -1.78
CA ARG A 559 -29.82 -26.47 -1.49
C ARG A 559 -30.33 -25.05 -1.32
N SER A 560 -29.82 -24.34 -0.32
CA SER A 560 -30.10 -22.94 -0.06
C SER A 560 -28.90 -22.29 0.60
N LEU A 561 -28.71 -20.99 0.39
CA LEU A 561 -27.76 -20.18 1.12
C LEU A 561 -28.43 -19.59 2.36
N VAL A 562 -27.71 -19.60 3.46
CA VAL A 562 -28.13 -19.01 4.75
C VAL A 562 -27.01 -18.10 5.27
N PRO A 563 -27.33 -17.01 5.97
CA PRO A 563 -26.31 -16.25 6.67
C PRO A 563 -25.65 -17.13 7.75
N VAL A 564 -24.32 -17.19 7.72
CA VAL A 564 -23.51 -17.98 8.67
C VAL A 564 -22.73 -17.11 9.66
N SER A 565 -22.45 -15.86 9.31
CA SER A 565 -21.90 -14.88 10.24
C SER A 565 -22.89 -13.74 10.45
N THR A 566 -22.93 -13.24 11.67
CA THR A 566 -23.59 -11.95 11.96
C THR A 566 -22.60 -10.82 11.69
N ASN A 567 -23.07 -9.64 11.30
CA ASN A 567 -22.26 -8.42 11.07
C ASN A 567 -21.39 -7.99 12.29
N GLU A 568 -21.40 -8.76 13.35
CA GLU A 568 -20.66 -8.59 14.59
C GLU A 568 -19.37 -9.42 14.56
N GLY A 569 -18.41 -9.07 13.71
CA GLY A 569 -17.08 -9.72 13.68
C GLY A 569 -16.44 -9.81 15.07
N ASN A 570 -15.36 -10.56 15.20
CA ASN A 570 -14.67 -10.79 16.48
C ASN A 570 -14.38 -9.47 17.22
N SER A 571 -15.00 -9.30 18.38
CA SER A 571 -14.89 -8.12 19.26
C SER A 571 -13.89 -8.29 20.41
N SER A 572 -13.25 -9.47 20.54
CA SER A 572 -12.42 -9.78 21.68
C SER A 572 -11.12 -8.94 21.73
N PRO A 573 -10.79 -8.33 22.87
CA PRO A 573 -9.47 -7.76 23.06
C PRO A 573 -8.37 -8.82 22.94
N LEU A 574 -7.33 -8.55 22.16
CA LEU A 574 -6.25 -9.46 21.92
C LEU A 574 -4.98 -9.02 22.67
N PRO A 575 -4.64 -9.64 23.80
CA PRO A 575 -3.40 -9.36 24.50
C PRO A 575 -2.21 -9.97 23.78
N SER A 576 -1.13 -9.22 23.67
CA SER A 576 0.13 -9.70 23.10
C SER A 576 1.31 -9.15 23.89
N PHE A 577 2.43 -9.87 23.87
CA PHE A 577 3.67 -9.44 24.47
C PHE A 577 4.86 -9.82 23.60
N GLY A 578 5.97 -9.17 23.86
CA GLY A 578 7.20 -9.48 23.16
C GLY A 578 8.37 -8.68 23.73
N PHE A 579 9.51 -8.86 23.11
CA PHE A 579 10.71 -8.14 23.49
C PHE A 579 11.59 -7.79 22.28
N VAL A 580 12.46 -6.82 22.48
CA VAL A 580 13.52 -6.46 21.54
C VAL A 580 14.83 -6.40 22.31
N LEU A 581 15.79 -7.18 21.86
CA LEU A 581 17.16 -7.17 22.36
C LEU A 581 18.04 -6.40 21.37
N TYR A 582 18.74 -5.37 21.83
CA TYR A 582 19.72 -4.60 21.04
C TYR A 582 21.12 -4.90 21.55
N PHE A 583 22.07 -5.16 20.67
CA PHE A 583 23.46 -5.52 20.98
C PHE A 583 24.46 -4.87 20.04
#